data_7ec8748cb3391941801a6aa83e9c4dcf
#
_entry.id   7ec8748cb3391941801a6aa83e9c4dcf
#
_cell.length_a   1.000
_cell.length_b   1.000
_cell.length_c   1.000
_cell.angle_alpha   90.00
_cell.angle_beta   90.00
_cell.angle_gamma   90.00
#
_symmetry.space_group_name_H-M   'P 1'
#
loop_
_entity.id
_entity.type
_entity.pdbx_description
1 polymer ?
#
loop_
_entity_poly.entity_id
_entity_poly.type
_entity_poly.pdbx_seq_one_letter_code
_entity_poly.pdbx_strand_id
1 'polypeptide(L)' 'MGALAGFKYREIIRRLKELGFEFYRQAAGSHEIWFNPETNRFMTIPNHPGDMPEGTLRAILKQADIEPELFLQRGKVR' A
#
# COMPACT_ATOMS: atom_id res chain seq x y z
N MET A 1 19.67 -0.92 -2.06
CA MET A 1 18.73 -0.17 -1.92
C MET A 1 17.60 -0.38 -2.74
N GLY A 2 16.56 -0.38 -2.37
CA GLY A 2 15.44 -0.67 -3.17
C GLY A 2 14.64 0.56 -3.47
N ALA A 3 13.97 0.55 -4.58
CA ALA A 3 13.12 1.65 -4.97
C ALA A 3 11.90 1.78 -4.07
N LEU A 4 11.63 0.75 -3.26
CA LEU A 4 10.48 0.79 -2.35
C LEU A 4 10.84 1.30 -0.96
N ALA A 5 12.08 1.72 -0.75
CA ALA A 5 12.49 2.24 0.54
C ALA A 5 12.06 3.70 0.68
N GLY A 6 11.82 4.13 1.92
CA GLY A 6 11.58 5.53 2.20
C GLY A 6 10.15 6.01 2.07
N PHE A 7 9.21 5.12 1.81
CA PHE A 7 7.82 5.53 1.72
C PHE A 7 7.17 5.57 3.09
N LYS A 8 6.33 6.59 3.29
CA LYS A 8 5.58 6.72 4.53
C LYS A 8 4.14 6.29 4.29
N TYR A 9 3.46 5.97 5.37
CA TYR A 9 2.08 5.49 5.29
C TYR A 9 1.20 6.36 4.40
N ARG A 10 1.25 7.68 4.59
CA ARG A 10 0.35 8.57 3.83
C ARG A 10 0.59 8.48 2.33
N GLU A 11 1.85 8.38 1.94
CA GLU A 11 2.14 8.30 0.53
C GLU A 11 1.74 6.95 -0.03
N ILE A 12 1.92 5.90 0.75
CA ILE A 12 1.55 4.56 0.29
C ILE A 12 0.05 4.49 0.04
N ILE A 13 -0.77 4.96 0.99
CA ILE A 13 -2.21 4.87 0.78
C ILE A 13 -2.68 5.77 -0.34
N ARG A 14 -2.02 6.93 -0.56
CA ARG A 14 -2.39 7.79 -1.66
C ARG A 14 -2.23 7.05 -2.99
N ARG A 15 -1.11 6.36 -3.15
CA ARG A 15 -0.87 5.62 -4.37
C ARG A 15 -1.81 4.43 -4.52
N LEU A 16 -2.09 3.75 -3.42
CA LEU A 16 -2.99 2.61 -3.48
C LEU A 16 -4.42 3.03 -3.79
N LYS A 17 -4.84 4.20 -3.31
CA LYS A 17 -6.15 4.71 -3.67
C LYS A 17 -6.25 4.97 -5.17
N GLU A 18 -5.18 5.48 -5.76
CA GLU A 18 -5.19 5.70 -7.20
C GLU A 18 -5.28 4.39 -7.97
N LEU A 19 -4.85 3.30 -7.35
CA LEU A 19 -4.92 1.99 -7.96
C LEU A 19 -6.21 1.25 -7.65
N GLY A 20 -7.16 1.92 -6.99
CA GLY A 20 -8.48 1.34 -6.79
C GLY A 20 -8.74 0.77 -5.42
N PHE A 21 -7.82 0.96 -4.47
CA PHE A 21 -8.02 0.43 -3.13
C PHE A 21 -8.69 1.45 -2.25
N GLU A 22 -9.48 0.97 -1.30
CA GLU A 22 -10.16 1.83 -0.35
C GLU A 22 -10.07 1.22 1.04
N PHE A 23 -10.20 2.05 2.04
CA PHE A 23 -10.16 1.60 3.42
C PHE A 23 -11.39 0.73 3.68
N TYR A 24 -11.17 -0.41 4.29
CA TYR A 24 -12.26 -1.32 4.58
C TYR A 24 -12.62 -1.29 6.07
N ARG A 25 -11.67 -1.57 6.94
CA ARG A 25 -11.93 -1.48 8.37
C ARG A 25 -10.62 -1.49 9.15
N GLN A 26 -10.73 -1.09 10.39
CA GLN A 26 -9.60 -1.14 11.31
C GLN A 26 -9.47 -2.57 11.83
N ALA A 27 -8.24 -3.04 11.94
CA ALA A 27 -7.96 -4.34 12.53
C ALA A 27 -7.22 -4.13 13.84
N ALA A 28 -6.68 -5.20 14.39
CA ALA A 28 -6.01 -5.12 15.69
C ALA A 28 -4.78 -4.22 15.61
N GLY A 29 -4.54 -3.49 16.69
CA GLY A 29 -3.39 -2.62 16.77
C GLY A 29 -3.46 -1.52 15.72
N SER A 30 -2.35 -1.26 15.08
CA SER A 30 -2.29 -0.22 14.07
C SER A 30 -2.57 -0.75 12.67
N HIS A 31 -3.05 -1.98 12.55
CA HIS A 31 -3.29 -2.57 11.24
C HIS A 31 -4.63 -2.13 10.67
N GLU A 32 -4.65 -1.92 9.35
CA GLU A 32 -5.85 -1.54 8.63
C GLU A 32 -6.05 -2.51 7.48
N ILE A 33 -7.32 -2.84 7.22
CA ILE A 33 -7.64 -3.70 6.08
C ILE A 33 -8.11 -2.79 4.95
N TRP A 34 -7.52 -2.96 3.79
CA TRP A 34 -7.86 -2.20 2.60
C TRP A 34 -8.36 -3.17 1.54
N PHE A 35 -9.17 -2.68 0.64
CA PHE A 35 -9.92 -3.53 -0.28
C PHE A 35 -10.03 -2.89 -1.65
N ASN A 36 -9.90 -3.70 -2.69
CA ASN A 36 -10.11 -3.24 -4.06
C ASN A 36 -11.36 -3.94 -4.59
N PRO A 37 -12.47 -3.22 -4.76
CA PRO A 37 -13.71 -3.86 -5.22
C PRO A 37 -13.63 -4.43 -6.63
N GLU A 38 -12.74 -3.90 -7.46
CA GLU A 38 -12.63 -4.42 -8.82
C GLU A 38 -11.96 -5.76 -8.88
N THR A 39 -10.95 -5.98 -8.05
CA THR A 39 -10.21 -7.23 -8.07
C THR A 39 -10.60 -8.14 -6.93
N ASN A 40 -11.40 -7.63 -5.99
CA ASN A 40 -11.83 -8.40 -4.83
C ASN A 40 -10.65 -8.79 -3.95
N ARG A 41 -9.62 -7.98 -3.92
CA ARG A 41 -8.44 -8.28 -3.14
C ARG A 41 -8.40 -7.45 -1.87
N PHE A 42 -7.93 -8.07 -0.80
CA PHE A 42 -7.75 -7.40 0.49
C PHE A 42 -6.28 -7.39 0.82
N MET A 43 -5.87 -6.42 1.60
CA MET A 43 -4.52 -6.39 2.12
C MET A 43 -4.50 -5.71 3.45
N THR A 44 -3.46 -5.97 4.22
CA THR A 44 -3.29 -5.39 5.55
C THR A 44 -2.15 -4.38 5.48
N ILE A 45 -2.41 -3.17 5.96
CA ILE A 45 -1.41 -2.11 5.96
C ILE A 45 -1.21 -1.62 7.39
N PRO A 46 0.01 -1.70 7.93
CA PRO A 46 0.26 -1.14 9.25
C PRO A 46 0.36 0.38 9.17
N ASN A 47 -0.35 1.06 10.05
CA ASN A 47 -0.29 2.51 10.10
C ASN A 47 0.60 2.91 11.25
N HIS A 48 1.90 2.99 11.00
CA HIS A 48 2.82 3.39 12.06
C HIS A 48 3.67 4.55 11.56
N PRO A 49 4.25 5.30 12.49
CA PRO A 49 5.03 6.46 12.10
C PRO A 49 6.34 6.05 11.45
N GLY A 50 6.91 6.98 10.70
CA GLY A 50 8.19 6.75 10.07
C GLY A 50 8.06 6.04 8.74
N ASP A 51 9.19 5.64 8.21
CA ASP A 51 9.22 4.98 6.92
C ASP A 51 8.71 3.55 7.04
N MET A 52 7.96 3.13 6.05
CA MET A 52 7.52 1.75 5.98
C MET A 52 8.73 0.89 5.62
N PRO A 53 9.00 -0.17 6.37
CA PRO A 53 10.10 -1.06 5.98
C PRO A 53 9.86 -1.60 4.57
N GLU A 54 10.93 -1.68 3.80
CA GLU A 54 10.80 -2.07 2.41
C GLU A 54 10.17 -3.45 2.27
N GLY A 55 10.56 -4.39 3.12
CA GLY A 55 9.97 -5.73 3.05
C GLY A 55 8.48 -5.73 3.33
N THR A 56 8.05 -4.85 4.24
CA THR A 56 6.63 -4.73 4.56
C THR A 56 5.86 -4.18 3.37
N LEU A 57 6.40 -3.15 2.74
CA LEU A 57 5.73 -2.59 1.55
C LEU A 57 5.68 -3.61 0.43
N ARG A 58 6.76 -4.37 0.24
CA ARG A 58 6.78 -5.40 -0.78
C ARG A 58 5.70 -6.44 -0.52
N ALA A 59 5.50 -6.82 0.75
CA ALA A 59 4.46 -7.77 1.09
C ALA A 59 3.06 -7.21 0.83
N ILE A 60 2.87 -5.92 1.11
CA ILE A 60 1.60 -5.26 0.85
C ILE A 60 1.27 -5.33 -0.64
N LEU A 61 2.25 -5.00 -1.48
CA LEU A 61 2.03 -5.02 -2.91
C LEU A 61 1.75 -6.43 -3.41
N LYS A 62 2.39 -7.42 -2.83
CA LYS A 62 2.15 -8.79 -3.21
C LYS A 62 0.73 -9.21 -2.87
N GLN A 63 0.25 -8.87 -1.68
CA GLN A 63 -1.13 -9.16 -1.31
C GLN A 63 -2.11 -8.48 -2.26
N ALA A 64 -1.78 -7.28 -2.68
CA ALA A 64 -2.65 -6.50 -3.55
C ALA A 64 -2.53 -6.89 -5.01
N ASP A 65 -1.56 -7.76 -5.34
CA ASP A 65 -1.31 -8.17 -6.72
C ASP A 65 -0.92 -6.97 -7.57
N ILE A 66 -0.06 -6.11 -7.03
CA ILE A 66 0.43 -4.93 -7.71
C ILE A 66 1.91 -5.08 -7.96
N GLU A 67 2.32 -4.93 -9.22
CA GLU A 67 3.73 -4.92 -9.54
C GLU A 67 4.37 -3.68 -8.97
N PRO A 68 5.57 -3.77 -8.39
CA PRO A 68 6.22 -2.60 -7.83
C PRO A 68 6.35 -1.45 -8.81
N GLU A 69 6.58 -1.75 -10.08
CA GLU A 69 6.70 -0.71 -11.08
C GLU A 69 5.42 0.09 -11.22
N LEU A 70 4.29 -0.57 -11.15
CA LEU A 70 3.02 0.14 -11.26
C LEU A 70 2.82 1.05 -10.06
N PHE A 71 3.15 0.55 -8.87
CA PHE A 71 3.04 1.36 -7.66
C PHE A 71 3.93 2.60 -7.77
N LEU A 72 5.14 2.43 -8.27
CA LEU A 72 6.08 3.54 -8.36
C LEU A 72 5.67 4.56 -9.39
N GLN A 73 4.99 4.14 -10.44
CA GLN A 73 4.57 5.07 -11.46
C GLN A 73 3.41 5.93 -11.04
N ARG A 74 2.51 5.39 -10.23
CA ARG A 74 1.25 6.08 -9.97
C ARG A 74 1.39 7.39 -9.25
N GLY A 75 2.42 7.65 -8.62
CA GLY A 75 2.57 8.90 -7.92
C GLY A 75 3.23 9.98 -8.71
N LYS A 76 3.62 9.69 -9.98
CA LYS A 76 4.38 10.61 -10.72
C LYS A 76 3.64 11.38 -11.71
N VAL A 77 2.85 10.80 -12.41
CA VAL A 77 2.31 11.38 -13.51
C VAL A 77 1.08 11.96 -13.37
N ARG A 78 0.94 12.70 -13.88
CA ARG A 78 -0.13 13.08 -14.10
C ARG A 78 -0.48 13.83 -13.95
#